data_afba9dc7986f2bcc0dda1eb4eed03fc9
#
_entry.id   afba9dc7986f2bcc0dda1eb4eed03fc9
#
_cell.length_a   1.000
_cell.length_b   1.000
_cell.length_c   1.000
_cell.angle_alpha   90.00
_cell.angle_beta   90.00
_cell.angle_gamma   90.00
#
_symmetry.space_group_name_H-M   'P 1'
#
loop_
_entity.id
_entity.type
_entity.pdbx_description
1 polymer ?
#
loop_
_entity_poly.entity_id
_entity_poly.type
_entity_poly.pdbx_seq_one_letter_code
_entity_poly.pdbx_strand_id
1 'polypeptide(L)'
;RPLIGVMVATLGSMLFITGSNQVRSYIFKEYYARTDVMSIISLATIPILVICFPLVPKLVAKFGKKATLMAAIISSTIFSVIPVVMEIKNVYVYSALVVLGTIGQTVFTMLIWALVTDCLDYSEWKFNERSDGSMYSLYTFSRKIGSTIASTGVSFGLAAIGFVSGSNVVQTAEAVNGIYFLVNIIPVVTCILELVGVGLIFNLNKETTERMYAELKAK
;
A
#
# COMPACT_ATOMS: atom_id res chain seq x y z
N ARG A 1 -17.70 -10.30 -6.28
CA ARG A 1 -17.06 -10.02 -4.97
C ARG A 1 -15.53 -9.94 -5.05
N PRO A 2 -14.78 -10.90 -5.66
CA PRO A 2 -13.32 -10.83 -5.66
C PRO A 2 -12.78 -9.52 -6.25
N LEU A 3 -13.29 -9.09 -7.39
CA LEU A 3 -12.86 -7.85 -8.04
C LEU A 3 -13.08 -6.61 -7.16
N ILE A 4 -14.23 -6.52 -6.46
CA ILE A 4 -14.50 -5.40 -5.54
C ILE A 4 -13.45 -5.37 -4.42
N GLY A 5 -13.08 -6.53 -3.88
CA GLY A 5 -12.02 -6.64 -2.88
C GLY A 5 -10.68 -6.11 -3.39
N VAL A 6 -10.31 -6.49 -4.61
CA VAL A 6 -9.09 -5.98 -5.27
C VAL A 6 -9.18 -4.48 -5.53
N MET A 7 -10.34 -3.95 -5.95
CA MET A 7 -10.54 -2.52 -6.16
C MET A 7 -10.37 -1.72 -4.86
N VAL A 8 -10.97 -2.15 -3.76
CA VAL A 8 -10.84 -1.50 -2.44
C VAL A 8 -9.40 -1.54 -1.95
N ALA A 9 -8.74 -2.69 -2.05
CA ALA A 9 -7.33 -2.81 -1.68
C ALA A 9 -6.43 -1.91 -2.55
N THR A 10 -6.74 -1.78 -3.83
CA THR A 10 -6.02 -0.91 -4.76
C THR A 10 -6.18 0.58 -4.41
N LEU A 11 -7.36 1.00 -3.95
CA LEU A 11 -7.56 2.36 -3.44
C LEU A 11 -6.60 2.64 -2.26
N GLY A 12 -6.49 1.70 -1.32
CA GLY A 12 -5.52 1.79 -0.22
C GLY A 12 -4.08 1.89 -0.72
N SER A 13 -3.67 1.02 -1.63
CA SER A 13 -2.32 1.03 -2.21
C SER A 13 -1.99 2.35 -2.92
N MET A 14 -2.96 2.98 -3.59
CA MET A 14 -2.75 4.29 -4.22
C MET A 14 -2.57 5.41 -3.19
N LEU A 15 -3.26 5.33 -2.04
CA LEU A 15 -3.01 6.24 -0.91
C LEU A 15 -1.56 6.13 -0.44
N PHE A 16 -1.01 4.92 -0.36
CA PHE A 16 0.39 4.73 0.01
C PHE A 16 1.34 5.27 -1.06
N ILE A 17 1.19 4.81 -2.31
CA ILE A 17 2.12 5.15 -3.39
C ILE A 17 2.11 6.66 -3.68
N THR A 18 0.94 7.28 -3.77
CA THR A 18 0.81 8.70 -4.10
C THR A 18 0.90 9.55 -2.84
N GLY A 19 0.11 9.25 -1.80
CA GLY A 19 -0.01 10.06 -0.61
C GLY A 19 1.28 10.06 0.23
N SER A 20 1.81 8.89 0.60
CA SER A 20 3.01 8.81 1.43
C SER A 20 4.24 9.38 0.72
N ASN A 21 4.39 9.18 -0.59
CA ASN A 21 5.53 9.75 -1.32
C ASN A 21 5.47 11.28 -1.37
N GLN A 22 4.27 11.85 -1.49
CA GLN A 22 4.07 13.31 -1.51
C GLN A 22 4.45 13.97 -0.18
N VAL A 23 4.01 13.38 0.97
CA VAL A 23 4.22 14.00 2.28
C VAL A 23 5.54 13.62 2.94
N ARG A 24 6.19 12.54 2.50
CA ARG A 24 7.43 12.05 3.13
C ARG A 24 8.56 13.07 3.08
N SER A 25 8.66 13.87 2.02
CA SER A 25 9.67 14.93 1.93
C SER A 25 9.49 16.00 3.00
N TYR A 26 8.26 16.33 3.36
CA TYR A 26 7.97 17.35 4.36
C TYR A 26 8.39 16.94 5.77
N ILE A 27 8.19 15.67 6.18
CA ILE A 27 8.59 15.24 7.52
C ILE A 27 10.12 15.28 7.69
N PHE A 28 10.89 14.87 6.67
CA PHE A 28 12.34 14.92 6.74
C PHE A 28 12.89 16.36 6.68
N LYS A 29 12.21 17.26 5.97
CA LYS A 29 12.59 18.66 5.87
C LYS A 29 12.18 19.48 7.09
N GLU A 30 10.90 19.40 7.50
CA GLU A 30 10.32 20.34 8.46
C GLU A 30 10.35 19.80 9.91
N TYR A 31 10.21 18.48 10.11
CA TYR A 31 10.20 17.89 11.46
C TYR A 31 11.60 17.45 11.91
N TYR A 32 12.32 16.69 11.07
CA TYR A 32 13.65 16.18 11.43
C TYR A 32 14.80 17.10 10.99
N ALA A 33 14.58 18.03 10.07
CA ALA A 33 15.60 18.88 9.44
C ALA A 33 16.78 18.07 8.85
N ARG A 34 16.51 16.87 8.31
CA ARG A 34 17.49 15.89 7.81
C ARG A 34 17.03 15.28 6.49
N THR A 35 17.13 16.06 5.41
CA THR A 35 16.75 15.60 4.06
C THR A 35 17.70 14.56 3.46
N ASP A 36 18.94 14.49 3.95
CA ASP A 36 19.93 13.48 3.58
C ASP A 36 19.44 12.05 3.85
N VAL A 37 18.72 11.84 4.93
CA VAL A 37 18.20 10.53 5.35
C VAL A 37 17.14 9.99 4.36
N MET A 38 16.42 10.87 3.66
CA MET A 38 15.45 10.47 2.65
C MET A 38 16.11 9.68 1.49
N SER A 39 17.32 10.10 1.07
CA SER A 39 18.09 9.38 0.07
C SER A 39 18.53 7.99 0.56
N ILE A 40 18.89 7.88 1.83
CA ILE A 40 19.25 6.59 2.46
C ILE A 40 18.06 5.64 2.46
N ILE A 41 16.85 6.12 2.78
CA ILE A 41 15.62 5.28 2.74
C ILE A 41 15.34 4.81 1.32
N SER A 42 15.48 5.69 0.33
CA SER A 42 15.27 5.34 -1.07
C SER A 42 16.25 4.26 -1.54
N LEU A 43 17.50 4.36 -1.13
CA LEU A 43 18.52 3.33 -1.40
C LEU A 43 18.24 2.03 -0.65
N ALA A 44 17.76 2.09 0.59
CA ALA A 44 17.44 0.90 1.40
C ALA A 44 16.24 0.11 0.85
N THR A 45 15.37 0.71 0.05
CA THR A 45 14.25 0.00 -0.58
C THR A 45 14.67 -0.90 -1.74
N ILE A 46 15.81 -0.64 -2.39
CA ILE A 46 16.32 -1.46 -3.51
C ILE A 46 16.66 -2.89 -3.06
N PRO A 47 17.47 -3.13 -2.02
CA PRO A 47 17.72 -4.48 -1.51
C PRO A 47 16.43 -5.21 -1.10
N ILE A 48 15.45 -4.52 -0.54
CA ILE A 48 14.16 -5.11 -0.18
C ILE A 48 13.48 -5.68 -1.43
N LEU A 49 13.43 -4.92 -2.52
CA LEU A 49 12.83 -5.37 -3.76
C LEU A 49 13.55 -6.61 -4.29
N VAL A 50 14.90 -6.61 -4.29
CA VAL A 50 15.73 -7.73 -4.76
C VAL A 50 15.50 -8.99 -3.93
N ILE A 51 15.35 -8.85 -2.60
CA ILE A 51 15.08 -9.99 -1.70
C ILE A 51 13.64 -10.48 -1.83
N CYS A 52 12.66 -9.59 -1.92
CA CYS A 52 11.26 -9.95 -2.05
C CYS A 52 10.96 -10.67 -3.36
N PHE A 53 11.65 -10.32 -4.45
CA PHE A 53 11.39 -10.90 -5.76
C PHE A 53 11.48 -12.45 -5.80
N PRO A 54 12.53 -13.12 -5.30
CA PRO A 54 12.58 -14.57 -5.23
C PRO A 54 11.84 -15.17 -4.03
N LEU A 55 11.60 -14.39 -2.96
CA LEU A 55 10.99 -14.88 -1.73
C LEU A 55 9.46 -14.97 -1.86
N VAL A 56 8.82 -13.97 -2.45
CA VAL A 56 7.36 -13.89 -2.59
C VAL A 56 6.77 -15.10 -3.32
N PRO A 57 7.29 -15.56 -4.49
CA PRO A 57 6.78 -16.75 -5.14
C PRO A 57 6.87 -18.02 -4.28
N LYS A 58 7.94 -18.18 -3.49
CA LYS A 58 8.10 -19.32 -2.57
C LYS A 58 7.06 -19.30 -1.44
N LEU A 59 6.80 -18.12 -0.87
CA LEU A 59 5.76 -17.95 0.15
C LEU A 59 4.37 -18.21 -0.43
N VAL A 60 4.10 -17.72 -1.62
CA VAL A 60 2.84 -17.94 -2.33
C VAL A 60 2.63 -19.43 -2.63
N ALA A 61 3.64 -20.14 -3.08
CA ALA A 61 3.55 -21.58 -3.32
C ALA A 61 3.20 -22.35 -2.04
N LYS A 62 3.76 -21.95 -0.89
CA LYS A 62 3.52 -22.62 0.39
C LYS A 62 2.18 -22.24 1.02
N PHE A 63 1.88 -20.96 1.12
CA PHE A 63 0.75 -20.44 1.91
C PHE A 63 -0.44 -19.95 1.05
N GLY A 64 -0.25 -19.76 -0.25
CA GLY A 64 -1.21 -19.17 -1.16
C GLY A 64 -1.11 -17.63 -1.22
N LYS A 65 -1.68 -17.03 -2.27
CA LYS A 65 -1.60 -15.59 -2.54
C LYS A 65 -2.24 -14.75 -1.43
N LYS A 66 -3.48 -15.09 -1.04
CA LYS A 66 -4.24 -14.34 -0.03
C LYS A 66 -3.53 -14.34 1.34
N ALA A 67 -3.08 -15.51 1.82
CA ALA A 67 -2.43 -15.62 3.12
C ALA A 67 -1.09 -14.88 3.17
N THR A 68 -0.28 -15.01 2.12
CA THR A 68 0.99 -14.27 1.99
C THR A 68 0.75 -12.76 2.00
N LEU A 69 -0.25 -12.30 1.26
CA LEU A 69 -0.59 -10.89 1.19
C LEU A 69 -1.12 -10.35 2.53
N MET A 70 -2.00 -11.10 3.20
CA MET A 70 -2.50 -10.73 4.53
C MET A 70 -1.38 -10.63 5.56
N ALA A 71 -0.45 -11.57 5.59
CA ALA A 71 0.71 -11.51 6.48
C ALA A 71 1.59 -10.26 6.20
N ALA A 72 1.80 -9.94 4.93
CA ALA A 72 2.54 -8.76 4.52
C ALA A 72 1.85 -7.44 4.93
N ILE A 73 0.53 -7.33 4.74
CA ILE A 73 -0.24 -6.15 5.15
C ILE A 73 -0.24 -6.01 6.69
N ILE A 74 -0.43 -7.11 7.43
CA ILE A 74 -0.40 -7.09 8.91
C ILE A 74 0.96 -6.63 9.40
N SER A 75 2.07 -7.14 8.83
CA SER A 75 3.41 -6.67 9.21
C SER A 75 3.60 -5.19 8.92
N SER A 76 3.17 -4.71 7.76
CA SER A 76 3.20 -3.28 7.40
C SER A 76 2.37 -2.44 8.36
N THR A 77 1.19 -2.93 8.77
CA THR A 77 0.32 -2.25 9.73
C THR A 77 1.01 -2.04 11.08
N ILE A 78 1.65 -3.09 11.60
CA ILE A 78 2.37 -3.02 12.89
C ILE A 78 3.43 -1.91 12.85
N PHE A 79 4.29 -1.91 11.83
CA PHE A 79 5.35 -0.91 11.72
C PHE A 79 4.82 0.52 11.43
N SER A 80 3.66 0.65 10.77
CA SER A 80 3.04 1.94 10.48
C SER A 80 2.30 2.54 11.68
N VAL A 81 1.77 1.71 12.57
CA VAL A 81 1.05 2.17 13.77
C VAL A 81 2.00 2.71 14.83
N ILE A 82 3.22 2.16 14.95
CA ILE A 82 4.19 2.57 15.97
C ILE A 82 4.46 4.10 15.94
N PRO A 83 4.78 4.73 14.79
CA PRO A 83 5.01 6.18 14.75
C PRO A 83 3.76 7.03 15.03
N VAL A 84 2.55 6.47 14.85
CA VAL A 84 1.30 7.18 15.18
C VAL A 84 1.06 7.22 16.69
N VAL A 85 1.37 6.09 17.37
CA VAL A 85 1.15 5.96 18.83
C VAL A 85 2.29 6.57 19.62
N MET A 86 3.51 6.45 19.11
CA MET A 86 4.72 6.92 19.78
C MET A 86 5.39 7.99 18.91
N GLU A 87 5.56 9.19 19.46
CA GLU A 87 6.34 10.23 18.80
C GLU A 87 7.82 9.84 18.74
N ILE A 88 8.30 9.48 17.56
CA ILE A 88 9.68 9.03 17.33
C ILE A 88 10.56 10.25 17.01
N LYS A 89 11.34 10.71 17.98
CA LYS A 89 12.25 11.86 17.82
C LYS A 89 13.53 11.52 17.07
N ASN A 90 13.96 10.26 17.13
CA ASN A 90 15.18 9.82 16.45
C ASN A 90 14.88 9.48 14.99
N VAL A 91 15.46 10.25 14.06
CA VAL A 91 15.27 10.09 12.62
C VAL A 91 15.67 8.71 12.09
N TYR A 92 16.71 8.09 12.67
CA TYR A 92 17.18 6.77 12.22
C TYR A 92 16.21 5.65 12.64
N VAL A 93 15.68 5.73 13.87
CA VAL A 93 14.65 4.79 14.34
C VAL A 93 13.38 4.93 13.50
N TYR A 94 12.96 6.17 13.24
CA TYR A 94 11.83 6.44 12.35
C TYR A 94 12.04 5.85 10.96
N SER A 95 13.22 6.08 10.37
CA SER A 95 13.57 5.58 9.04
C SER A 95 13.57 4.05 8.98
N ALA A 96 14.07 3.38 10.02
CA ALA A 96 14.04 1.94 10.11
C ALA A 96 12.59 1.40 10.14
N LEU A 97 11.69 2.03 10.89
CA LEU A 97 10.26 1.66 10.90
C LEU A 97 9.60 1.86 9.54
N VAL A 98 9.88 2.98 8.87
CA VAL A 98 9.39 3.25 7.51
C VAL A 98 9.88 2.18 6.53
N VAL A 99 11.17 1.83 6.56
CA VAL A 99 11.74 0.79 5.69
C VAL A 99 11.09 -0.56 5.95
N LEU A 100 10.91 -0.96 7.22
CA LEU A 100 10.25 -2.21 7.58
C LEU A 100 8.77 -2.24 7.13
N GLY A 101 8.05 -1.14 7.29
CA GLY A 101 6.68 -1.00 6.79
C GLY A 101 6.58 -1.11 5.27
N THR A 102 7.60 -0.64 4.54
CA THR A 102 7.65 -0.69 3.07
C THR A 102 7.78 -2.14 2.56
N ILE A 103 8.30 -3.07 3.35
CA ILE A 103 8.40 -4.50 2.95
C ILE A 103 7.02 -5.06 2.62
N GLY A 104 6.05 -4.86 3.49
CA GLY A 104 4.67 -5.34 3.26
C GLY A 104 4.03 -4.71 2.04
N GLN A 105 4.25 -3.42 1.81
CA GLN A 105 3.74 -2.71 0.63
C GLN A 105 4.41 -3.16 -0.67
N THR A 106 5.68 -3.55 -0.61
CA THR A 106 6.39 -4.15 -1.75
C THR A 106 5.77 -5.48 -2.13
N VAL A 107 5.52 -6.35 -1.15
CA VAL A 107 4.84 -7.64 -1.37
C VAL A 107 3.42 -7.43 -1.93
N PHE A 108 2.68 -6.44 -1.40
CA PHE A 108 1.36 -6.07 -1.90
C PHE A 108 1.42 -5.70 -3.38
N THR A 109 2.31 -4.80 -3.75
CA THR A 109 2.46 -4.33 -5.14
C THR A 109 2.82 -5.46 -6.11
N MET A 110 3.61 -6.43 -5.67
CA MET A 110 3.95 -7.60 -6.48
C MET A 110 2.76 -8.54 -6.68
N LEU A 111 1.94 -8.75 -5.65
CA LEU A 111 0.88 -9.75 -5.67
C LEU A 111 -0.46 -9.24 -6.19
N ILE A 112 -0.71 -7.93 -6.16
CA ILE A 112 -2.00 -7.37 -6.58
C ILE A 112 -2.37 -7.74 -8.00
N TRP A 113 -1.39 -7.76 -8.92
CA TRP A 113 -1.59 -8.17 -10.31
C TRP A 113 -2.00 -9.64 -10.44
N ALA A 114 -1.42 -10.51 -9.61
CA ALA A 114 -1.80 -11.91 -9.57
C ALA A 114 -3.24 -12.11 -9.05
N LEU A 115 -3.70 -11.24 -8.13
CA LEU A 115 -5.11 -11.26 -7.69
C LEU A 115 -6.07 -10.74 -8.75
N VAL A 116 -5.65 -9.75 -9.54
CA VAL A 116 -6.45 -9.29 -10.71
C VAL A 116 -6.64 -10.43 -11.70
N THR A 117 -5.57 -11.16 -12.03
CA THR A 117 -5.66 -12.34 -12.92
C THR A 117 -6.59 -13.40 -12.33
N ASP A 118 -6.49 -13.70 -11.03
CA ASP A 118 -7.40 -14.64 -10.37
C ASP A 118 -8.88 -14.21 -10.46
N CYS A 119 -9.15 -12.90 -10.48
CA CYS A 119 -10.51 -12.40 -10.68
C CYS A 119 -11.03 -12.65 -12.11
N LEU A 120 -10.15 -12.56 -13.13
CA LEU A 120 -10.48 -12.87 -14.52
C LEU A 120 -10.81 -14.36 -14.66
N ASP A 121 -9.94 -15.21 -14.16
CA ASP A 121 -10.11 -16.67 -14.18
C ASP A 121 -11.35 -17.10 -13.37
N TYR A 122 -11.67 -16.41 -12.28
CA TYR A 122 -12.89 -16.63 -11.50
C TYR A 122 -14.16 -16.27 -12.30
N SER A 123 -14.11 -15.22 -13.11
CA SER A 123 -15.24 -14.85 -13.98
C SER A 123 -15.49 -15.92 -15.02
N GLU A 124 -14.44 -16.39 -15.68
CA GLU A 124 -14.50 -17.46 -16.66
C GLU A 124 -15.01 -18.77 -16.04
N TRP A 125 -14.49 -19.15 -14.88
CA TRP A 125 -14.90 -20.36 -14.17
C TRP A 125 -16.37 -20.35 -13.76
N LYS A 126 -16.85 -19.22 -13.24
CA LYS A 126 -18.20 -19.14 -12.66
C LYS A 126 -19.29 -18.76 -13.63
N PHE A 127 -18.99 -17.93 -14.62
CA PHE A 127 -19.98 -17.36 -15.54
C PHE A 127 -19.79 -17.82 -17.00
N ASN A 128 -18.76 -18.60 -17.28
CA ASN A 128 -18.32 -18.96 -18.65
C ASN A 128 -18.06 -17.73 -19.55
N GLU A 129 -17.80 -16.57 -18.95
CA GLU A 129 -17.51 -15.34 -19.66
C GLU A 129 -16.17 -14.77 -19.18
N ARG A 130 -15.30 -14.49 -20.13
CA ARG A 130 -14.02 -13.87 -19.89
C ARG A 130 -14.02 -12.45 -20.44
N SER A 131 -14.14 -11.46 -19.54
CA SER A 131 -14.22 -10.03 -19.89
C SER A 131 -12.97 -9.30 -19.46
N ASP A 132 -11.81 -9.69 -19.99
CA ASP A 132 -10.49 -9.14 -19.59
C ASP A 132 -10.45 -7.61 -19.68
N GLY A 133 -10.93 -7.04 -20.80
CA GLY A 133 -10.93 -5.61 -21.02
C GLY A 133 -11.74 -4.81 -19.98
N SER A 134 -12.96 -5.30 -19.67
CA SER A 134 -13.83 -4.62 -18.70
C SER A 134 -13.28 -4.70 -17.27
N MET A 135 -12.78 -5.87 -16.86
CA MET A 135 -12.23 -6.04 -15.50
C MET A 135 -10.93 -5.26 -15.32
N TYR A 136 -10.06 -5.26 -16.34
CA TYR A 136 -8.84 -4.49 -16.32
C TYR A 136 -9.11 -2.97 -16.31
N SER A 137 -10.12 -2.51 -17.06
CA SER A 137 -10.52 -1.10 -17.06
C SER A 137 -11.06 -0.66 -15.70
N LEU A 138 -11.86 -1.49 -15.02
CA LEU A 138 -12.33 -1.22 -13.65
C LEU A 138 -11.18 -1.16 -12.64
N TYR A 139 -10.22 -2.07 -12.73
CA TYR A 139 -9.03 -2.03 -11.89
C TYR A 139 -8.21 -0.74 -12.12
N THR A 140 -7.96 -0.39 -13.39
CA THR A 140 -7.22 0.83 -13.76
C THR A 140 -7.96 2.09 -13.34
N PHE A 141 -9.29 2.11 -13.47
CA PHE A 141 -10.15 3.18 -13.00
C PHE A 141 -10.02 3.38 -11.48
N SER A 142 -10.06 2.27 -10.71
CA SER A 142 -9.85 2.32 -9.25
C SER A 142 -8.48 2.92 -8.89
N ARG A 143 -7.42 2.58 -9.63
CA ARG A 143 -6.10 3.18 -9.45
C ARG A 143 -6.09 4.68 -9.68
N LYS A 144 -6.73 5.14 -10.76
CA LYS A 144 -6.82 6.57 -11.09
C LYS A 144 -7.61 7.35 -10.03
N ILE A 145 -8.77 6.83 -9.63
CA ILE A 145 -9.55 7.43 -8.54
C ILE A 145 -8.74 7.47 -7.25
N GLY A 146 -8.12 6.34 -6.87
CA GLY A 146 -7.30 6.26 -5.67
C GLY A 146 -6.16 7.27 -5.65
N SER A 147 -5.42 7.42 -6.74
CA SER A 147 -4.34 8.40 -6.83
C SER A 147 -4.85 9.85 -6.78
N THR A 148 -5.99 10.14 -7.39
CA THR A 148 -6.63 11.47 -7.33
C THR A 148 -7.09 11.80 -5.91
N ILE A 149 -7.78 10.88 -5.25
CA ILE A 149 -8.21 11.05 -3.85
C ILE A 149 -6.99 11.23 -2.94
N ALA A 150 -5.93 10.45 -3.16
CA ALA A 150 -4.70 10.53 -2.39
C ALA A 150 -4.03 11.90 -2.51
N SER A 151 -3.79 12.38 -3.73
CA SER A 151 -3.11 13.66 -3.95
C SER A 151 -3.96 14.85 -3.46
N THR A 152 -5.27 14.82 -3.71
CA THR A 152 -6.19 15.84 -3.26
C THR A 152 -6.31 15.82 -1.72
N GLY A 153 -6.47 14.65 -1.12
CA GLY A 153 -6.55 14.48 0.33
C GLY A 153 -5.29 14.95 1.06
N VAL A 154 -4.11 14.68 0.50
CA VAL A 154 -2.84 15.20 1.02
C VAL A 154 -2.82 16.74 0.96
N SER A 155 -3.21 17.34 -0.15
CA SER A 155 -3.21 18.79 -0.31
C SER A 155 -4.17 19.46 0.68
N PHE A 156 -5.38 18.91 0.85
CA PHE A 156 -6.33 19.38 1.87
C PHE A 156 -5.81 19.15 3.30
N GLY A 157 -5.20 18.00 3.56
CA GLY A 157 -4.59 17.71 4.86
C GLY A 157 -3.50 18.73 5.23
N LEU A 158 -2.60 19.03 4.29
CA LEU A 158 -1.56 20.06 4.48
C LEU A 158 -2.17 21.45 4.72
N ALA A 159 -3.20 21.83 3.97
CA ALA A 159 -3.89 23.11 4.16
C ALA A 159 -4.57 23.16 5.55
N ALA A 160 -5.21 22.07 5.98
CA ALA A 160 -5.91 22.00 7.26
C ALA A 160 -4.99 22.12 8.47
N ILE A 161 -3.74 21.63 8.37
CA ILE A 161 -2.74 21.81 9.44
C ILE A 161 -2.00 23.16 9.39
N GLY A 162 -2.40 24.06 8.49
CA GLY A 162 -1.78 25.38 8.34
C GLY A 162 -0.41 25.37 7.68
N PHE A 163 -0.08 24.34 6.88
CA PHE A 163 1.17 24.31 6.13
C PHE A 163 1.22 25.41 5.07
N VAL A 164 2.28 26.22 5.09
CA VAL A 164 2.52 27.28 4.12
C VAL A 164 3.63 26.86 3.17
N SER A 165 3.34 26.81 1.87
CA SER A 165 4.31 26.44 0.85
C SER A 165 5.25 27.62 0.57
N GLY A 166 6.57 27.34 0.55
CA GLY A 166 7.60 28.35 0.23
C GLY A 166 8.99 27.86 0.59
N SER A 167 10.02 28.37 -0.10
CA SER A 167 11.42 27.96 0.15
C SER A 167 12.03 28.53 1.44
N ASN A 168 11.53 29.67 1.91
CA ASN A 168 12.06 30.38 3.08
C ASN A 168 11.01 30.56 4.20
N VAL A 169 9.95 29.78 4.19
CA VAL A 169 8.87 29.85 5.19
C VAL A 169 9.25 28.98 6.38
N VAL A 170 9.27 29.56 7.58
CA VAL A 170 9.38 28.81 8.82
C VAL A 170 7.97 28.36 9.21
N GLN A 171 7.76 27.05 9.32
CA GLN A 171 6.49 26.48 9.72
C GLN A 171 6.21 26.74 11.21
N THR A 172 4.93 26.86 11.56
CA THR A 172 4.54 26.89 12.97
C THR A 172 4.73 25.53 13.63
N ALA A 173 4.91 25.50 14.95
CA ALA A 173 5.04 24.22 15.69
C ALA A 173 3.81 23.34 15.51
N GLU A 174 2.62 23.92 15.39
CA GLU A 174 1.38 23.21 15.12
C GLU A 174 1.39 22.55 13.74
N ALA A 175 1.85 23.27 12.70
CA ALA A 175 1.97 22.73 11.35
C ALA A 175 3.00 21.59 11.29
N VAL A 176 4.13 21.72 11.98
CA VAL A 176 5.18 20.67 12.04
C VAL A 176 4.64 19.40 12.70
N ASN A 177 3.94 19.51 13.82
CA ASN A 177 3.30 18.37 14.49
C ASN A 177 2.18 17.77 13.63
N GLY A 178 1.41 18.62 12.93
CA GLY A 178 0.41 18.20 11.96
C GLY A 178 1.00 17.41 10.80
N ILE A 179 2.15 17.82 10.26
CA ILE A 179 2.88 17.07 9.24
C ILE A 179 3.26 15.68 9.77
N TYR A 180 3.81 15.61 11.00
CA TYR A 180 4.16 14.32 11.60
C TYR A 180 2.96 13.38 11.68
N PHE A 181 1.81 13.87 12.16
CA PHE A 181 0.58 13.09 12.22
C PHE A 181 0.09 12.68 10.83
N LEU A 182 0.02 13.62 9.88
CA LEU A 182 -0.48 13.36 8.52
C LEU A 182 0.35 12.30 7.80
N VAL A 183 1.68 12.38 7.88
CA VAL A 183 2.58 11.42 7.24
C VAL A 183 2.40 10.01 7.79
N ASN A 184 2.17 9.86 9.09
CA ASN A 184 2.08 8.57 9.74
C ASN A 184 0.68 7.96 9.67
N ILE A 185 -0.39 8.76 9.60
CA ILE A 185 -1.76 8.24 9.50
C ILE A 185 -2.07 7.65 8.11
N ILE A 186 -1.48 8.18 7.05
CA ILE A 186 -1.71 7.70 5.67
C ILE A 186 -1.39 6.21 5.51
N PRO A 187 -0.20 5.70 5.92
CA PRO A 187 0.09 4.27 5.85
C PRO A 187 -0.87 3.40 6.66
N VAL A 188 -1.35 3.88 7.80
CA VAL A 188 -2.32 3.15 8.63
C VAL A 188 -3.67 3.04 7.91
N VAL A 189 -4.18 4.14 7.36
CA VAL A 189 -5.42 4.12 6.55
C VAL A 189 -5.28 3.20 5.34
N THR A 190 -4.13 3.25 4.67
CA THR A 190 -3.79 2.32 3.57
C THR A 190 -3.95 0.87 4.01
N CYS A 191 -3.27 0.48 5.08
CA CYS A 191 -3.30 -0.90 5.58
C CYS A 191 -4.72 -1.33 5.97
N ILE A 192 -5.53 -0.45 6.57
CA ILE A 192 -6.92 -0.75 6.90
C ILE A 192 -7.73 -1.04 5.62
N LEU A 193 -7.61 -0.21 4.60
CA LEU A 193 -8.31 -0.43 3.32
C LEU A 193 -7.86 -1.72 2.63
N GLU A 194 -6.57 -2.02 2.67
CA GLU A 194 -6.02 -3.26 2.12
C GLU A 194 -6.51 -4.50 2.89
N LEU A 195 -6.53 -4.43 4.24
CA LEU A 195 -7.07 -5.49 5.09
C LEU A 195 -8.56 -5.73 4.83
N VAL A 196 -9.35 -4.67 4.69
CA VAL A 196 -10.77 -4.78 4.34
C VAL A 196 -10.94 -5.38 2.95
N GLY A 197 -10.21 -4.87 1.96
CA GLY A 197 -10.30 -5.34 0.58
C GLY A 197 -9.91 -6.80 0.42
N VAL A 198 -8.73 -7.19 0.89
CA VAL A 198 -8.19 -8.54 0.73
C VAL A 198 -8.74 -9.49 1.78
N GLY A 199 -8.85 -9.05 3.03
CA GLY A 199 -9.25 -9.90 4.15
C GLY A 199 -10.72 -10.23 4.15
N LEU A 200 -11.58 -9.21 4.05
CA LEU A 200 -13.02 -9.34 4.23
C LEU A 200 -13.78 -9.52 2.91
N ILE A 201 -13.42 -8.77 1.86
CA ILE A 201 -14.19 -8.76 0.61
C ILE A 201 -13.68 -9.81 -0.38
N PHE A 202 -12.35 -9.93 -0.54
CA PHE A 202 -11.75 -10.90 -1.45
C PHE A 202 -11.89 -12.33 -0.90
N ASN A 203 -12.64 -13.17 -1.59
CA ASN A 203 -13.08 -14.50 -1.10
C ASN A 203 -12.38 -15.69 -1.78
N LEU A 204 -11.35 -15.48 -2.58
CA LEU A 204 -10.58 -16.56 -3.21
C LEU A 204 -9.46 -17.02 -2.26
N ASN A 205 -9.69 -18.14 -1.59
CA ASN A 205 -8.69 -18.82 -0.78
C ASN A 205 -7.85 -19.76 -1.65
N LYS A 206 -6.75 -20.28 -1.12
CA LYS A 206 -5.84 -21.20 -1.82
C LYS A 206 -6.59 -22.40 -2.42
N GLU A 207 -7.40 -23.07 -1.62
CA GLU A 207 -8.20 -24.23 -2.03
C GLU A 207 -9.17 -23.89 -3.20
N THR A 208 -9.90 -22.78 -3.09
CA THR A 208 -10.83 -22.32 -4.13
C THR A 208 -10.08 -21.98 -5.42
N THR A 209 -8.91 -21.37 -5.31
CA THR A 209 -8.09 -21.00 -6.46
C THR A 209 -7.51 -22.25 -7.15
N GLU A 210 -7.00 -23.21 -6.38
CA GLU A 210 -6.49 -24.47 -6.92
C GLU A 210 -7.59 -25.29 -7.63
N ARG A 211 -8.77 -25.37 -7.02
CA ARG A 211 -9.95 -26.01 -7.63
C ARG A 211 -10.36 -25.30 -8.92
N MET A 212 -10.46 -24.00 -8.91
CA MET A 212 -10.76 -23.19 -10.10
C MET A 212 -9.79 -23.48 -11.24
N TYR A 213 -8.48 -23.49 -10.97
CA TYR A 213 -7.48 -23.78 -11.98
C TYR A 213 -7.54 -25.21 -12.49
N ALA A 214 -7.85 -26.20 -11.63
CA ALA A 214 -8.00 -27.59 -12.04
C ALA A 214 -9.21 -27.78 -12.97
N GLU A 215 -10.35 -27.16 -12.65
CA GLU A 215 -11.57 -27.24 -13.43
C GLU A 215 -11.46 -26.47 -14.77
N LEU A 216 -10.77 -25.33 -14.80
CA LEU A 216 -10.51 -24.59 -16.05
C LEU A 216 -9.56 -25.33 -17.01
N LYS A 217 -8.59 -26.08 -16.48
CA LYS A 217 -7.69 -26.91 -17.30
C LYS A 217 -8.37 -28.15 -17.87
N ALA A 218 -9.45 -28.61 -17.26
CA ALA A 218 -10.22 -29.78 -17.70
C ALA A 218 -11.26 -29.44 -18.77
N LYS A 219 -11.55 -28.17 -19.02
CA LYS A 219 -12.37 -27.66 -20.12
C LYS A 219 -11.55 -27.54 -21.39
#